data_9d9df8cf164c5f26acaa62767a6571c2
#
_entry.id   9d9df8cf164c5f26acaa62767a6571c2
#
_cell.length_a   1.000
_cell.length_b   1.000
_cell.length_c   1.000
_cell.angle_alpha   90.00
_cell.angle_beta   90.00
_cell.angle_gamma   90.00
#
_symmetry.space_group_name_H-M   'P 1'
#
loop_
_entity.id
_entity.type
_entity.pdbx_description
1 polymer ?
#
loop_
_entity_poly.entity_id
_entity_poly.type
_entity_poly.pdbx_seq_one_letter_code
_entity_poly.pdbx_strand_id
1 'polypeptide(L)'
;MAIYKEIIKYWEQSTPMSFVPEKFSYEEKRKFCYSLQDYMHDAFGFADFSGQLVLDLGCGAGIDSAEFARNGAKVVSVDLTRTATELARDLLKESGLPPLVIQADVKALPFRDQAFDCVYCFGVLHHIPDVETVLAEIHRVLKPDGRVRAMLYHQDSLLYAYSIIYWRGIKDGLLGTLTPEQLVSRYSERREGCPYTRAYTKDKARSLFSPWFKQITTEVHFNVLDLPEQRKVKVDISDTCELGWHLIVKAVK
;
A
#
# COMPACT_ATOMS: atom_id res chain seq x y z
N MET A 1 15.68 -7.65 14.57
CA MET A 1 14.57 -8.12 15.46
C MET A 1 13.87 -6.97 16.20
N ALA A 2 14.57 -5.97 16.75
CA ALA A 2 13.93 -4.87 17.50
C ALA A 2 12.96 -4.04 16.65
N ILE A 3 13.40 -3.50 15.52
CA ILE A 3 12.59 -2.65 14.63
C ILE A 3 11.30 -3.35 14.16
N TYR A 4 11.35 -4.65 13.91
CA TYR A 4 10.18 -5.40 13.43
C TYR A 4 9.07 -5.50 14.50
N LYS A 5 9.43 -5.64 15.78
CA LYS A 5 8.46 -5.59 16.88
C LYS A 5 7.80 -4.22 17.01
N GLU A 6 8.55 -3.15 16.77
CA GLU A 6 8.03 -1.78 16.76
C GLU A 6 7.07 -1.56 15.59
N ILE A 7 7.38 -2.10 14.40
CA ILE A 7 6.49 -2.07 13.23
C ILE A 7 5.16 -2.77 13.54
N ILE A 8 5.19 -3.99 14.08
CA ILE A 8 3.97 -4.72 14.47
C ILE A 8 3.17 -3.89 15.47
N LYS A 9 3.81 -3.39 16.53
CA LYS A 9 3.14 -2.57 17.55
C LYS A 9 2.50 -1.32 16.97
N TYR A 10 3.20 -0.63 16.07
CA TYR A 10 2.70 0.58 15.43
C TYR A 10 1.44 0.29 14.62
N TRP A 11 1.47 -0.72 13.76
CA TRP A 11 0.35 -1.07 12.90
C TRP A 11 -0.82 -1.69 13.66
N GLU A 12 -0.58 -2.48 14.72
CA GLU A 12 -1.66 -2.97 15.59
C GLU A 12 -2.44 -1.85 16.30
N GLN A 13 -1.76 -0.73 16.57
CA GLN A 13 -2.35 0.47 17.16
C GLN A 13 -2.89 1.46 16.12
N SER A 14 -2.64 1.23 14.84
CA SER A 14 -3.06 2.10 13.74
C SER A 14 -4.31 1.51 13.11
N THR A 15 -5.50 2.03 13.47
CA THR A 15 -6.75 1.54 12.92
C THR A 15 -6.81 1.84 11.42
N PRO A 16 -6.84 0.82 10.54
CA PRO A 16 -7.03 1.04 9.12
C PRO A 16 -8.30 1.84 8.86
N MET A 17 -8.25 2.77 7.91
CA MET A 17 -9.38 3.63 7.55
C MET A 17 -9.93 4.51 8.68
N SER A 18 -9.16 4.81 9.72
CA SER A 18 -9.58 5.73 10.80
C SER A 18 -9.99 7.14 10.33
N PHE A 19 -9.67 7.50 9.09
CA PHE A 19 -10.07 8.74 8.44
C PHE A 19 -11.45 8.68 7.77
N VAL A 20 -12.05 7.50 7.68
CA VAL A 20 -13.39 7.29 7.15
C VAL A 20 -14.39 7.31 8.32
N PRO A 21 -15.50 8.04 8.23
CA PRO A 21 -16.49 8.06 9.29
C PRO A 21 -16.99 6.64 9.64
N GLU A 22 -16.94 6.27 10.92
CA GLU A 22 -17.33 4.93 11.39
C GLU A 22 -18.75 4.53 10.99
N LYS A 23 -19.67 5.50 11.00
CA LYS A 23 -21.09 5.31 10.64
C LYS A 23 -21.35 5.00 9.17
N PHE A 24 -20.34 5.13 8.29
CA PHE A 24 -20.51 4.85 6.88
C PHE A 24 -20.73 3.36 6.67
N SER A 25 -21.75 3.03 5.86
CA SER A 25 -21.94 1.70 5.29
C SER A 25 -20.75 1.34 4.39
N TYR A 26 -20.63 0.07 4.02
CA TYR A 26 -19.58 -0.37 3.09
C TYR A 26 -19.58 0.45 1.78
N GLU A 27 -20.74 0.69 1.16
CA GLU A 27 -20.83 1.45 -0.09
C GLU A 27 -20.39 2.91 0.08
N GLU A 28 -20.70 3.53 1.21
CA GLU A 28 -20.24 4.89 1.52
C GLU A 28 -18.74 4.93 1.76
N LYS A 29 -18.17 3.96 2.50
CA LYS A 29 -16.73 3.81 2.69
C LYS A 29 -16.01 3.62 1.35
N ARG A 30 -16.52 2.74 0.51
CA ARG A 30 -16.01 2.47 -0.83
C ARG A 30 -15.99 3.73 -1.70
N LYS A 31 -17.13 4.41 -1.83
CA LYS A 31 -17.23 5.66 -2.60
C LYS A 31 -16.28 6.72 -2.07
N PHE A 32 -16.18 6.86 -0.76
CA PHE A 32 -15.30 7.84 -0.13
C PHE A 32 -13.83 7.55 -0.44
N CYS A 33 -13.36 6.30 -0.27
CA CYS A 33 -11.97 5.92 -0.54
C CYS A 33 -11.59 6.16 -2.00
N TYR A 34 -12.41 5.69 -2.95
CA TYR A 34 -12.10 5.84 -4.38
C TYR A 34 -12.37 7.26 -4.92
N SER A 35 -13.14 8.10 -4.23
CA SER A 35 -13.20 9.53 -4.57
C SER A 35 -11.92 10.28 -4.21
N LEU A 36 -11.21 9.84 -3.17
CA LEU A 36 -9.89 10.38 -2.81
C LEU A 36 -8.78 9.87 -3.72
N GLN A 37 -8.92 8.65 -4.21
CA GLN A 37 -7.93 7.93 -5.02
C GLN A 37 -8.58 7.44 -6.31
N ASP A 38 -9.05 8.38 -7.12
CA ASP A 38 -9.86 8.17 -8.33
C ASP A 38 -9.13 7.36 -9.43
N TYR A 39 -7.80 7.35 -9.40
CA TYR A 39 -6.95 6.58 -10.32
C TYR A 39 -6.95 5.05 -10.06
N MET A 40 -7.44 4.58 -8.90
CA MET A 40 -7.26 3.19 -8.44
C MET A 40 -7.79 2.14 -9.43
N HIS A 41 -8.99 2.38 -10.00
CA HIS A 41 -9.59 1.43 -10.94
C HIS A 41 -8.76 1.28 -12.22
N ASP A 42 -8.27 2.37 -12.78
CA ASP A 42 -7.46 2.37 -13.99
C ASP A 42 -6.04 1.83 -13.71
N ALA A 43 -5.44 2.25 -12.59
CA ALA A 43 -4.09 1.83 -12.24
C ALA A 43 -3.99 0.34 -11.89
N PHE A 44 -4.96 -0.23 -11.18
CA PHE A 44 -4.88 -1.61 -10.72
C PHE A 44 -5.71 -2.60 -11.53
N GLY A 45 -6.71 -2.15 -12.28
CA GLY A 45 -7.50 -2.99 -13.17
C GLY A 45 -8.23 -4.10 -12.41
N PHE A 46 -9.02 -3.77 -11.38
CA PHE A 46 -9.70 -4.77 -10.53
C PHE A 46 -10.52 -5.78 -11.35
N ALA A 47 -11.15 -5.34 -12.45
CA ALA A 47 -11.94 -6.19 -13.32
C ALA A 47 -11.12 -7.18 -14.17
N ASP A 48 -9.82 -6.91 -14.39
CA ASP A 48 -8.93 -7.76 -15.19
C ASP A 48 -8.66 -9.13 -14.55
N PHE A 49 -9.06 -9.29 -13.30
CA PHE A 49 -8.83 -10.49 -12.50
C PHE A 49 -10.09 -11.33 -12.26
N SER A 50 -11.16 -11.06 -12.99
CA SER A 50 -12.41 -11.85 -12.89
C SER A 50 -12.13 -13.35 -13.08
N GLY A 51 -12.64 -14.19 -12.16
CA GLY A 51 -12.41 -15.63 -12.12
C GLY A 51 -11.03 -16.08 -11.61
N GLN A 52 -10.08 -15.17 -11.46
CA GLN A 52 -8.69 -15.44 -11.02
C GLN A 52 -8.58 -15.43 -9.49
N LEU A 53 -7.52 -16.07 -8.97
CA LEU A 53 -7.20 -16.07 -7.54
C LEU A 53 -6.21 -14.94 -7.22
N VAL A 54 -6.66 -13.97 -6.46
CA VAL A 54 -5.89 -12.78 -6.05
C VAL A 54 -5.51 -12.89 -4.59
N LEU A 55 -4.26 -12.61 -4.25
CA LEU A 55 -3.79 -12.39 -2.89
C LEU A 55 -3.71 -10.89 -2.65
N ASP A 56 -4.51 -10.38 -1.72
CA ASP A 56 -4.39 -9.02 -1.20
C ASP A 56 -3.47 -9.02 0.03
N LEU A 57 -2.24 -8.52 -0.15
CA LEU A 57 -1.14 -8.58 0.80
C LEU A 57 -1.04 -7.28 1.60
N GLY A 58 -1.38 -7.35 2.90
CA GLY A 58 -1.55 -6.18 3.77
C GLY A 58 -2.90 -5.50 3.52
N CYS A 59 -3.97 -6.28 3.59
CA CYS A 59 -5.31 -5.88 3.17
C CYS A 59 -5.94 -4.75 4.02
N GLY A 60 -5.36 -4.42 5.17
CA GLY A 60 -5.93 -3.40 6.06
C GLY A 60 -7.39 -3.71 6.41
N ALA A 61 -8.29 -2.76 6.14
CA ALA A 61 -9.73 -2.93 6.38
C ALA A 61 -10.48 -3.68 5.25
N GLY A 62 -9.80 -4.14 4.20
CA GLY A 62 -10.37 -5.01 3.16
C GLY A 62 -11.17 -4.31 2.07
N ILE A 63 -11.06 -3.00 1.89
CA ILE A 63 -11.78 -2.26 0.83
C ILE A 63 -11.37 -2.75 -0.56
N ASP A 64 -10.08 -2.88 -0.82
CA ASP A 64 -9.58 -3.33 -2.13
C ASP A 64 -9.84 -4.83 -2.33
N SER A 65 -9.76 -5.65 -1.27
CA SER A 65 -10.21 -7.04 -1.29
C SER A 65 -11.67 -7.15 -1.75
N ALA A 66 -12.54 -6.31 -1.20
CA ALA A 66 -13.96 -6.28 -1.57
C ALA A 66 -14.14 -5.80 -3.02
N GLU A 67 -13.34 -4.84 -3.48
CA GLU A 67 -13.42 -4.36 -4.87
C GLU A 67 -13.02 -5.44 -5.88
N PHE A 68 -11.92 -6.17 -5.64
CA PHE A 68 -11.55 -7.34 -6.44
C PHE A 68 -12.67 -8.39 -6.47
N ALA A 69 -13.22 -8.73 -5.30
CA ALA A 69 -14.27 -9.74 -5.20
C ALA A 69 -15.56 -9.33 -5.91
N ARG A 70 -15.96 -8.06 -5.83
CA ARG A 70 -17.12 -7.49 -6.57
C ARG A 70 -16.93 -7.57 -8.09
N ASN A 71 -15.70 -7.47 -8.56
CA ASN A 71 -15.35 -7.61 -9.97
C ASN A 71 -15.11 -9.08 -10.39
N GLY A 72 -15.49 -10.05 -9.53
CA GLY A 72 -15.50 -11.46 -9.86
C GLY A 72 -14.21 -12.22 -9.56
N ALA A 73 -13.21 -11.61 -8.93
CA ALA A 73 -12.03 -12.32 -8.48
C ALA A 73 -12.31 -13.18 -7.25
N LYS A 74 -11.56 -14.28 -7.09
CA LYS A 74 -11.48 -15.03 -5.84
C LYS A 74 -10.37 -14.41 -5.00
N VAL A 75 -10.68 -13.84 -3.84
CA VAL A 75 -9.72 -13.07 -3.05
C VAL A 75 -9.37 -13.80 -1.76
N VAL A 76 -8.07 -13.88 -1.47
CA VAL A 76 -7.53 -14.20 -0.16
C VAL A 76 -6.83 -12.96 0.36
N SER A 77 -7.23 -12.50 1.53
CA SER A 77 -6.70 -11.29 2.16
C SER A 77 -5.76 -11.67 3.30
N VAL A 78 -4.61 -11.02 3.38
CA VAL A 78 -3.62 -11.24 4.45
C VAL A 78 -3.26 -9.91 5.08
N ASP A 79 -3.20 -9.87 6.41
CA ASP A 79 -2.60 -8.77 7.16
C ASP A 79 -1.79 -9.30 8.34
N LEU A 80 -0.82 -8.52 8.77
CA LEU A 80 0.04 -8.83 9.91
C LEU A 80 -0.70 -8.67 11.23
N THR A 81 -1.66 -7.73 11.29
CA THR A 81 -2.32 -7.28 12.50
C THR A 81 -3.68 -7.93 12.70
N ARG A 82 -4.01 -8.20 13.95
CA ARG A 82 -5.32 -8.74 14.33
C ARG A 82 -6.43 -7.72 14.04
N THR A 83 -6.18 -6.46 14.41
CA THR A 83 -7.14 -5.36 14.21
C THR A 83 -7.56 -5.25 12.73
N ALA A 84 -6.60 -5.24 11.80
CA ALA A 84 -6.91 -5.16 10.37
C ALA A 84 -7.68 -6.40 9.88
N THR A 85 -7.25 -7.61 10.29
CA THR A 85 -7.93 -8.84 9.84
C THR A 85 -9.37 -8.96 10.36
N GLU A 86 -9.66 -8.48 11.56
CA GLU A 86 -11.02 -8.42 12.10
C GLU A 86 -11.87 -7.42 11.31
N LEU A 87 -11.37 -6.21 11.08
CA LEU A 87 -12.05 -5.19 10.27
C LEU A 87 -12.33 -5.66 8.84
N ALA A 88 -11.35 -6.30 8.19
CA ALA A 88 -11.52 -6.84 6.84
C ALA A 88 -12.58 -7.94 6.78
N ARG A 89 -12.62 -8.85 7.77
CA ARG A 89 -13.67 -9.89 7.84
C ARG A 89 -15.06 -9.29 7.99
N ASP A 90 -15.19 -8.29 8.84
CA ASP A 90 -16.49 -7.65 9.09
C ASP A 90 -16.95 -6.86 7.88
N LEU A 91 -16.07 -6.13 7.23
CA LEU A 91 -16.37 -5.41 6.00
C LEU A 91 -16.80 -6.35 4.86
N LEU A 92 -16.07 -7.46 4.65
CA LEU A 92 -16.41 -8.44 3.61
C LEU A 92 -17.76 -9.12 3.91
N LYS A 93 -18.07 -9.45 5.17
CA LYS A 93 -19.38 -9.97 5.57
C LYS A 93 -20.50 -8.95 5.34
N GLU A 94 -20.30 -7.70 5.76
CA GLU A 94 -21.26 -6.60 5.54
C GLU A 94 -21.57 -6.42 4.04
N SER A 95 -20.56 -6.58 3.19
CA SER A 95 -20.71 -6.49 1.73
C SER A 95 -21.26 -7.74 1.06
N GLY A 96 -21.55 -8.81 1.81
CA GLY A 96 -22.04 -10.08 1.28
C GLY A 96 -20.97 -10.88 0.49
N LEU A 97 -19.70 -10.61 0.75
CA LEU A 97 -18.56 -11.23 0.06
C LEU A 97 -17.88 -12.29 0.95
N PRO A 98 -17.18 -13.30 0.36
CA PRO A 98 -16.46 -14.31 1.12
C PRO A 98 -15.34 -13.71 1.99
N PRO A 99 -15.38 -13.87 3.35
CA PRO A 99 -14.40 -13.26 4.24
C PRO A 99 -13.17 -14.15 4.43
N LEU A 100 -12.46 -14.47 3.34
CA LEU A 100 -11.22 -15.28 3.38
C LEU A 100 -10.04 -14.40 3.82
N VAL A 101 -9.95 -14.14 5.12
CA VAL A 101 -8.92 -13.27 5.72
C VAL A 101 -8.05 -14.08 6.68
N ILE A 102 -6.74 -13.96 6.52
CA ILE A 102 -5.73 -14.69 7.30
C ILE A 102 -4.78 -13.69 7.96
N GLN A 103 -4.53 -13.87 9.25
CA GLN A 103 -3.45 -13.14 9.92
C GLN A 103 -2.13 -13.87 9.68
N ALA A 104 -1.19 -13.24 8.97
CA ALA A 104 0.13 -13.82 8.69
C ALA A 104 1.20 -12.75 8.45
N ASP A 105 2.45 -13.15 8.65
CA ASP A 105 3.62 -12.37 8.26
C ASP A 105 3.86 -12.53 6.76
N VAL A 106 3.91 -11.41 6.05
CA VAL A 106 4.17 -11.37 4.60
C VAL A 106 5.54 -11.94 4.20
N LYS A 107 6.47 -12.09 5.16
CA LYS A 107 7.78 -12.70 4.96
C LYS A 107 7.77 -14.23 5.01
N ALA A 108 6.65 -14.84 5.42
CA ALA A 108 6.49 -16.29 5.51
C ALA A 108 5.01 -16.64 5.26
N LEU A 109 4.59 -16.54 4.01
CA LEU A 109 3.19 -16.73 3.62
C LEU A 109 2.76 -18.21 3.76
N PRO A 110 1.61 -18.51 4.42
CA PRO A 110 1.16 -19.86 4.65
C PRO A 110 0.47 -20.49 3.41
N PHE A 111 1.04 -20.25 2.24
CA PHE A 111 0.51 -20.74 0.98
C PHE A 111 1.55 -21.59 0.26
N ARG A 112 1.06 -22.54 -0.55
CA ARG A 112 1.90 -23.33 -1.45
C ARG A 112 2.48 -22.45 -2.55
N ASP A 113 3.56 -22.92 -3.16
CA ASP A 113 4.12 -22.32 -4.35
C ASP A 113 3.10 -22.27 -5.48
N GLN A 114 3.19 -21.25 -6.32
CA GLN A 114 2.41 -21.10 -7.54
C GLN A 114 0.88 -21.21 -7.32
N ALA A 115 0.37 -20.60 -6.25
CA ALA A 115 -1.04 -20.62 -5.91
C ALA A 115 -1.85 -19.53 -6.60
N PHE A 116 -1.31 -18.31 -6.72
CA PHE A 116 -2.04 -17.12 -7.08
C PHE A 116 -1.78 -16.64 -8.51
N ASP A 117 -2.82 -16.12 -9.15
CA ASP A 117 -2.74 -15.47 -10.46
C ASP A 117 -2.23 -14.02 -10.33
N CYS A 118 -2.55 -13.36 -9.21
CA CYS A 118 -2.10 -12.02 -8.89
C CYS A 118 -1.77 -11.88 -7.41
N VAL A 119 -0.73 -11.10 -7.10
CA VAL A 119 -0.50 -10.52 -5.77
C VAL A 119 -0.68 -9.01 -5.88
N TYR A 120 -1.65 -8.50 -5.16
CA TYR A 120 -1.90 -7.08 -4.95
C TYR A 120 -1.29 -6.66 -3.61
N CYS A 121 -0.62 -5.52 -3.56
CA CYS A 121 0.06 -5.05 -2.36
C CYS A 121 0.08 -3.52 -2.31
N PHE A 122 -0.89 -2.92 -1.65
CA PHE A 122 -1.04 -1.47 -1.59
C PHE A 122 -0.63 -0.93 -0.22
N GLY A 123 0.43 -0.10 -0.19
CA GLY A 123 0.81 0.58 1.04
C GLY A 123 1.57 -0.27 2.05
N VAL A 124 2.30 -1.32 1.64
CA VAL A 124 2.92 -2.29 2.55
C VAL A 124 4.43 -2.39 2.40
N LEU A 125 4.93 -2.64 1.19
CA LEU A 125 6.34 -3.00 0.95
C LEU A 125 7.33 -1.93 1.44
N HIS A 126 6.94 -0.68 1.38
CA HIS A 126 7.78 0.43 1.83
C HIS A 126 7.87 0.59 3.37
N HIS A 127 7.11 -0.22 4.11
CA HIS A 127 7.19 -0.32 5.57
C HIS A 127 8.01 -1.52 6.06
N ILE A 128 8.62 -2.27 5.15
CA ILE A 128 9.36 -3.50 5.47
C ILE A 128 10.86 -3.29 5.24
N PRO A 129 11.70 -3.35 6.29
CA PRO A 129 13.14 -3.19 6.15
C PRO A 129 13.80 -4.23 5.24
N ASP A 130 13.34 -5.48 5.31
CA ASP A 130 13.82 -6.63 4.53
C ASP A 130 12.80 -6.97 3.43
N VAL A 131 12.59 -6.01 2.52
CA VAL A 131 11.60 -6.09 1.45
C VAL A 131 11.93 -7.18 0.41
N GLU A 132 13.20 -7.49 0.22
CA GLU A 132 13.66 -8.54 -0.70
C GLU A 132 13.12 -9.91 -0.29
N THR A 133 13.07 -10.22 1.01
CA THR A 133 12.45 -11.46 1.52
C THR A 133 10.97 -11.52 1.15
N VAL A 134 10.25 -10.41 1.22
CA VAL A 134 8.83 -10.36 0.83
C VAL A 134 8.67 -10.53 -0.68
N LEU A 135 9.53 -9.92 -1.49
CA LEU A 135 9.49 -10.11 -2.96
C LEU A 135 9.78 -11.56 -3.35
N ALA A 136 10.67 -12.25 -2.64
CA ALA A 136 10.90 -13.68 -2.82
C ALA A 136 9.65 -14.51 -2.50
N GLU A 137 8.93 -14.20 -1.42
CA GLU A 137 7.68 -14.87 -1.05
C GLU A 137 6.56 -14.57 -2.07
N ILE A 138 6.43 -13.33 -2.52
CA ILE A 138 5.50 -12.95 -3.59
C ILE A 138 5.81 -13.76 -4.86
N HIS A 139 7.07 -13.81 -5.25
CA HIS A 139 7.50 -14.61 -6.41
C HIS A 139 7.19 -16.09 -6.19
N ARG A 140 7.44 -16.66 -5.02
CA ARG A 140 7.19 -18.07 -4.72
C ARG A 140 5.70 -18.43 -4.90
N VAL A 141 4.81 -17.62 -4.29
CA VAL A 141 3.36 -17.93 -4.31
C VAL A 141 2.67 -17.61 -5.62
N LEU A 142 3.24 -16.79 -6.51
CA LEU A 142 2.71 -16.51 -7.83
C LEU A 142 2.90 -17.69 -8.78
N LYS A 143 1.88 -17.98 -9.58
CA LYS A 143 1.96 -18.88 -10.73
C LYS A 143 2.99 -18.38 -11.75
N PRO A 144 3.48 -19.24 -12.67
CA PRO A 144 4.16 -18.77 -13.88
C PRO A 144 3.27 -17.74 -14.60
N ASP A 145 3.86 -16.65 -15.07
CA ASP A 145 3.19 -15.49 -15.67
C ASP A 145 2.17 -14.78 -14.76
N GLY A 146 2.16 -15.10 -13.47
CA GLY A 146 1.38 -14.41 -12.45
C GLY A 146 1.84 -12.94 -12.29
N ARG A 147 0.90 -12.07 -11.92
CA ARG A 147 1.09 -10.61 -11.95
C ARG A 147 1.27 -10.03 -10.54
N VAL A 148 2.14 -9.03 -10.43
CA VAL A 148 2.24 -8.17 -9.24
C VAL A 148 1.62 -6.82 -9.55
N ARG A 149 0.89 -6.30 -8.59
CA ARG A 149 0.36 -4.94 -8.56
C ARG A 149 0.72 -4.36 -7.19
N ALA A 150 1.71 -3.48 -7.13
CA ALA A 150 2.17 -2.91 -5.87
C ALA A 150 2.15 -1.39 -5.89
N MET A 151 1.93 -0.77 -4.73
CA MET A 151 2.13 0.66 -4.53
C MET A 151 3.23 0.90 -3.52
N LEU A 152 4.16 1.77 -3.88
CA LEU A 152 5.24 2.29 -3.04
C LEU A 152 5.09 3.80 -2.86
N TYR A 153 5.74 4.37 -1.87
CA TYR A 153 5.86 5.82 -1.75
C TYR A 153 6.93 6.36 -2.70
N HIS A 154 6.60 7.47 -3.39
CA HIS A 154 7.42 8.06 -4.42
C HIS A 154 8.36 9.13 -3.86
N GLN A 155 9.67 8.94 -4.04
CA GLN A 155 10.69 9.85 -3.52
C GLN A 155 10.70 11.19 -4.26
N ASP A 156 10.40 11.19 -5.58
CA ASP A 156 10.42 12.40 -6.41
C ASP A 156 9.05 13.12 -6.40
N SER A 157 8.22 12.86 -5.37
CA SER A 157 6.89 13.45 -5.23
C SER A 157 6.92 14.84 -4.59
N LEU A 158 5.85 15.57 -4.86
CA LEU A 158 5.62 16.88 -4.25
C LEU A 158 5.48 16.77 -2.71
N LEU A 159 4.79 15.73 -2.23
CA LEU A 159 4.66 15.48 -0.78
C LEU A 159 6.03 15.24 -0.13
N TYR A 160 6.89 14.42 -0.73
CA TYR A 160 8.23 14.19 -0.20
C TYR A 160 9.04 15.48 -0.17
N ALA A 161 9.16 16.17 -1.32
CA ALA A 161 10.02 17.34 -1.44
C ALA A 161 9.54 18.53 -0.60
N TYR A 162 8.25 18.84 -0.67
CA TYR A 162 7.70 20.02 -0.01
C TYR A 162 7.26 19.74 1.41
N SER A 163 6.39 18.76 1.66
CA SER A 163 5.81 18.55 2.98
C SER A 163 6.81 17.94 3.96
N ILE A 164 7.59 16.94 3.52
CA ILE A 164 8.51 16.23 4.41
C ILE A 164 9.85 16.96 4.48
N ILE A 165 10.53 17.16 3.35
CA ILE A 165 11.91 17.70 3.37
C ILE A 165 11.90 19.20 3.63
N TYR A 166 11.16 19.99 2.84
CA TYR A 166 11.17 21.44 3.02
C TYR A 166 10.48 21.86 4.34
N TRP A 167 9.23 21.44 4.53
CA TRP A 167 8.47 21.93 5.68
C TRP A 167 8.99 21.33 7.00
N ARG A 168 8.96 20.00 7.16
CA ARG A 168 9.41 19.37 8.40
C ARG A 168 10.93 19.44 8.55
N GLY A 169 11.68 19.17 7.49
CA GLY A 169 13.12 19.15 7.52
C GLY A 169 13.75 20.53 7.73
N ILE A 170 13.43 21.49 6.85
CA ILE A 170 14.09 22.81 6.82
C ILE A 170 13.35 23.81 7.73
N LYS A 171 12.05 24.03 7.51
CA LYS A 171 11.30 25.06 8.24
C LYS A 171 11.15 24.74 9.72
N ASP A 172 10.87 23.50 10.08
CA ASP A 172 10.80 23.05 11.49
C ASP A 172 12.20 22.72 12.05
N GLY A 173 13.27 22.81 11.25
CA GLY A 173 14.66 22.62 11.69
C GLY A 173 15.05 21.18 11.98
N LEU A 174 14.26 20.18 11.55
CA LEU A 174 14.48 18.78 11.95
C LEU A 174 15.63 18.09 11.21
N LEU A 175 16.07 18.59 10.04
CA LEU A 175 17.26 18.07 9.34
C LEU A 175 18.58 18.22 10.13
N GLY A 176 18.58 19.05 11.17
CA GLY A 176 19.70 19.13 12.11
C GLY A 176 19.83 17.89 13.03
N THR A 177 18.76 17.09 13.16
CA THR A 177 18.69 15.96 14.10
C THR A 177 18.20 14.67 13.48
N LEU A 178 17.48 14.71 12.36
CA LEU A 178 16.91 13.56 11.66
C LEU A 178 17.43 13.49 10.23
N THR A 179 17.66 12.26 9.74
CA THR A 179 17.94 12.05 8.32
C THR A 179 16.66 12.19 7.49
N PRO A 180 16.76 12.39 6.15
CA PRO A 180 15.61 12.37 5.25
C PRO A 180 14.75 11.11 5.40
N GLU A 181 15.37 9.93 5.55
CA GLU A 181 14.67 8.65 5.74
C GLU A 181 13.91 8.61 7.08
N GLN A 182 14.50 9.16 8.14
CA GLN A 182 13.83 9.27 9.43
C GLN A 182 12.66 10.26 9.38
N LEU A 183 12.77 11.34 8.62
CA LEU A 183 11.66 12.27 8.38
C LEU A 183 10.52 11.58 7.63
N VAL A 184 10.82 10.81 6.58
CA VAL A 184 9.82 10.01 5.85
C VAL A 184 9.13 9.04 6.80
N SER A 185 9.89 8.26 7.56
CA SER A 185 9.31 7.31 8.52
C SER A 185 8.37 7.99 9.50
N ARG A 186 8.77 9.15 10.03
CA ARG A 186 8.03 9.84 11.08
C ARG A 186 6.76 10.54 10.58
N TYR A 187 6.78 11.09 9.36
CA TYR A 187 5.76 12.04 8.90
C TYR A 187 4.99 11.62 7.65
N SER A 188 5.30 10.47 7.02
CA SER A 188 4.57 10.01 5.83
C SER A 188 3.18 9.48 6.15
N GLU A 189 2.98 8.95 7.36
CA GLU A 189 1.74 8.36 7.79
C GLU A 189 0.80 9.34 8.49
N ARG A 190 -0.51 9.05 8.50
CA ARG A 190 -1.50 9.86 9.24
C ARG A 190 -1.21 9.87 10.73
N ARG A 191 -0.83 8.72 11.28
CA ARG A 191 -0.29 8.61 12.64
C ARG A 191 1.21 8.80 12.57
N GLU A 192 1.69 9.88 13.17
CA GLU A 192 3.12 10.14 13.24
C GLU A 192 3.90 9.06 13.99
N GLY A 193 5.19 8.96 13.69
CA GLY A 193 6.10 8.06 14.39
C GLY A 193 6.09 6.62 13.88
N CYS A 194 5.74 6.40 12.60
CA CYS A 194 5.97 5.10 11.97
C CYS A 194 7.46 4.74 12.10
N PRO A 195 7.81 3.55 12.61
CA PRO A 195 9.21 3.21 12.90
C PRO A 195 10.05 2.99 11.66
N TYR A 196 9.43 2.67 10.53
CA TYR A 196 10.14 2.47 9.27
C TYR A 196 9.23 2.76 8.08
N THR A 197 9.70 3.66 7.22
CA THR A 197 9.12 3.91 5.89
C THR A 197 10.24 4.34 4.94
N ARG A 198 10.21 3.82 3.72
CA ARG A 198 11.13 4.20 2.65
C ARG A 198 10.38 4.71 1.44
N ALA A 199 10.83 5.81 0.85
CA ALA A 199 10.35 6.25 -0.45
C ALA A 199 11.33 5.80 -1.56
N TYR A 200 10.79 5.57 -2.76
CA TYR A 200 11.53 5.04 -3.90
C TYR A 200 11.40 5.96 -5.11
N THR A 201 12.50 6.15 -5.85
CA THR A 201 12.42 6.66 -7.22
C THR A 201 11.92 5.54 -8.14
N LYS A 202 11.46 5.86 -9.34
CA LYS A 202 11.08 4.86 -10.36
C LYS A 202 12.20 3.85 -10.62
N ASP A 203 13.44 4.32 -10.73
CA ASP A 203 14.59 3.46 -11.02
C ASP A 203 14.94 2.54 -9.83
N LYS A 204 14.88 3.06 -8.60
CA LYS A 204 15.05 2.22 -7.39
C LYS A 204 13.97 1.16 -7.29
N ALA A 205 12.71 1.49 -7.62
CA ALA A 205 11.63 0.52 -7.62
C ALA A 205 11.83 -0.56 -8.70
N ARG A 206 12.18 -0.17 -9.94
CA ARG A 206 12.51 -1.13 -11.01
C ARG A 206 13.67 -2.05 -10.60
N SER A 207 14.76 -1.48 -10.07
CA SER A 207 15.92 -2.26 -9.60
C SER A 207 15.57 -3.22 -8.48
N LEU A 208 14.67 -2.83 -7.56
CA LEU A 208 14.20 -3.68 -6.47
C LEU A 208 13.43 -4.90 -6.96
N PHE A 209 12.58 -4.72 -7.99
CA PHE A 209 11.74 -5.79 -8.53
C PHE A 209 12.47 -6.68 -9.56
N SER A 210 13.47 -6.16 -10.27
CA SER A 210 14.12 -6.83 -11.41
C SER A 210 14.78 -8.18 -11.11
N PRO A 211 15.27 -8.51 -9.89
CA PRO A 211 15.77 -9.84 -9.59
C PRO A 211 14.70 -10.94 -9.60
N TRP A 212 13.43 -10.57 -9.43
CA TRP A 212 12.30 -11.48 -9.23
C TRP A 212 11.31 -11.48 -10.39
N PHE A 213 11.18 -10.36 -11.11
CA PHE A 213 10.08 -10.10 -12.05
C PHE A 213 10.58 -9.55 -13.36
N LYS A 214 9.80 -9.78 -14.41
CA LYS A 214 9.96 -9.25 -15.77
C LYS A 214 8.85 -8.24 -16.11
N GLN A 215 8.96 -7.56 -17.24
CA GLN A 215 7.96 -6.60 -17.74
C GLN A 215 7.56 -5.55 -16.70
N ILE A 216 8.56 -5.01 -16.00
CA ILE A 216 8.32 -4.06 -14.91
C ILE A 216 7.98 -2.70 -15.49
N THR A 217 6.78 -2.21 -15.21
CA THR A 217 6.33 -0.85 -15.52
C THR A 217 6.07 -0.07 -14.24
N THR A 218 6.21 1.23 -14.33
CA THR A 218 5.97 2.15 -13.21
C THR A 218 5.15 3.34 -13.69
N GLU A 219 4.17 3.74 -12.89
CA GLU A 219 3.33 4.92 -13.10
C GLU A 219 3.16 5.66 -11.77
N VAL A 220 2.88 6.96 -11.83
CA VAL A 220 2.82 7.82 -10.64
C VAL A 220 1.44 8.49 -10.56
N HIS A 221 0.84 8.44 -9.39
CA HIS A 221 -0.48 8.98 -9.11
C HIS A 221 -0.53 9.70 -7.75
N PHE A 222 -1.66 10.30 -7.44
CA PHE A 222 -1.97 10.88 -6.15
C PHE A 222 -1.15 12.13 -5.84
N ASN A 223 -1.42 13.20 -6.57
CA ASN A 223 -0.82 14.52 -6.37
C ASN A 223 -1.38 15.16 -5.08
N VAL A 224 -0.61 15.10 -4.00
CA VAL A 224 -1.01 15.59 -2.68
C VAL A 224 0.10 16.33 -1.97
N LEU A 225 -0.28 17.23 -1.08
CA LEU A 225 0.57 17.89 -0.10
C LEU A 225 0.02 17.69 1.31
N ASP A 226 0.91 17.57 2.29
CA ASP A 226 0.58 17.77 3.68
C ASP A 226 0.96 19.19 4.07
N LEU A 227 -0.03 19.99 4.43
CA LEU A 227 0.16 21.35 4.95
C LEU A 227 0.03 21.34 6.48
N PRO A 228 0.57 22.34 7.19
CA PRO A 228 0.51 22.39 8.67
C PRO A 228 -0.90 22.23 9.23
N GLU A 229 -1.88 22.83 8.56
CA GLU A 229 -3.28 22.85 8.99
C GLU A 229 -4.17 21.81 8.29
N GLN A 230 -3.67 21.16 7.22
CA GLN A 230 -4.44 20.23 6.40
C GLN A 230 -3.58 19.06 5.92
N ARG A 231 -3.98 17.83 6.26
CA ARG A 231 -3.29 16.62 5.82
C ARG A 231 -3.76 16.18 4.45
N LYS A 232 -2.80 15.84 3.58
CA LYS A 232 -3.01 15.24 2.25
C LYS A 232 -4.01 16.02 1.38
N VAL A 233 -3.76 17.30 1.21
CA VAL A 233 -4.51 18.15 0.29
C VAL A 233 -4.20 17.73 -1.16
N LYS A 234 -5.24 17.41 -1.93
CA LYS A 234 -5.09 17.11 -3.37
C LYS A 234 -4.66 18.39 -4.10
N VAL A 235 -3.67 18.25 -4.97
CA VAL A 235 -3.14 19.37 -5.77
C VAL A 235 -3.43 19.09 -7.23
N ASP A 236 -4.03 20.07 -7.89
CA ASP A 236 -4.26 20.04 -9.34
C ASP A 236 -2.96 20.44 -10.06
N ILE A 237 -2.25 19.46 -10.56
CA ILE A 237 -1.07 19.62 -11.39
C ILE A 237 -1.24 18.75 -12.64
N SER A 238 -0.57 19.16 -13.73
CA SER A 238 -0.59 18.40 -14.97
C SER A 238 -0.16 16.95 -14.75
N ASP A 239 -0.87 15.99 -15.30
CA ASP A 239 -0.56 14.55 -15.24
C ASP A 239 0.83 14.23 -15.82
N THR A 240 1.40 15.13 -16.63
CA THR A 240 2.77 14.99 -17.15
C THR A 240 3.86 15.25 -16.11
N CYS A 241 3.54 15.83 -14.95
CA CYS A 241 4.54 16.23 -13.97
C CYS A 241 5.08 15.07 -13.11
N GLU A 242 4.43 13.91 -13.11
CA GLU A 242 4.86 12.70 -12.37
C GLU A 242 5.30 12.95 -10.92
N LEU A 243 4.65 13.89 -10.24
CA LEU A 243 4.97 14.34 -8.87
C LEU A 243 4.06 13.74 -7.79
N GLY A 244 3.28 12.72 -8.16
CA GLY A 244 2.37 12.03 -7.24
C GLY A 244 3.10 11.24 -6.15
N TRP A 245 2.41 11.03 -5.04
CA TRP A 245 2.94 10.32 -3.87
C TRP A 245 2.93 8.79 -4.03
N HIS A 246 2.03 8.26 -4.86
CA HIS A 246 1.89 6.83 -5.08
C HIS A 246 2.63 6.39 -6.35
N LEU A 247 3.67 5.60 -6.18
CA LEU A 247 4.42 4.94 -7.25
C LEU A 247 3.87 3.52 -7.42
N ILE A 248 3.12 3.30 -8.49
CA ILE A 248 2.57 2.00 -8.82
C ILE A 248 3.61 1.19 -9.59
N VAL A 249 3.81 -0.05 -9.18
CA VAL A 249 4.67 -1.02 -9.85
C VAL A 249 3.81 -2.17 -10.35
N LYS A 250 3.86 -2.43 -11.65
CA LYS A 250 3.22 -3.59 -12.30
C LYS A 250 4.33 -4.48 -12.85
N ALA A 251 4.27 -5.77 -12.54
CA ALA A 251 5.29 -6.71 -12.99
C ALA A 251 4.72 -8.10 -13.21
N VAL A 252 5.45 -8.97 -13.90
CA VAL A 252 5.09 -10.35 -14.24
C VAL A 252 6.20 -11.29 -13.76
N LYS A 253 5.83 -12.44 -13.18
CA LYS A 253 6.76 -13.51 -12.79
C LYS A 253 7.43 -14.19 -13.97
#